data_af75d314a8cfe35156243df6ec638132
#
_entry.id   af75d314a8cfe35156243df6ec638132
#
_cell.length_a   1.000
_cell.length_b   1.000
_cell.length_c   1.000
_cell.angle_alpha   90.00
_cell.angle_beta   90.00
_cell.angle_gamma   90.00
#
_symmetry.space_group_name_H-M   'P 1'
#
loop_
_entity.id
_entity.type
_entity.pdbx_description
1 polymer ?
#
loop_
_entity_poly.entity_id
_entity_poly.type
_entity_poly.pdbx_seq_one_letter_code
_entity_poly.pdbx_strand_id
1 'polypeptide(L)'
;MDSMHSRVRDALSGTLVWDNHGCMPLRPDDERFLPQLERYRRSGMKIVGLNVAFDAVPWEQTFRMLATFRHWLRRHPKQYRLVETVADLARPDRRLAVFFDIEGTSALNGQLSLVELYRDLGVRWMSMASNRNNLVGGGCQDADKGLTKFGRAVVTEMERVGMTACCSHTGHRTTMDVMRHATKPVIFSHSNPLALWKHKRNIRDEAIRACAETGGVVGVNGIGMFLGANDNRSATVARHVDYVVQLVGIDHVGIGLDYVFDMQELDDYIKAHPETFPPEEGYAAGLRIVAPEQLPEIAAELLKLGYRVSDVRKVLGGNFLRVAKATWPKRLPARG
;
A
#
# COMPACT_ATOMS: atom_id res chain seq x y z
N MET A 1 -32.51 11.15 1.38
CA MET A 1 -31.61 10.29 0.58
C MET A 1 -30.75 11.11 -0.39
N ASP A 2 -31.28 12.15 -0.97
CA ASP A 2 -30.54 13.00 -1.95
C ASP A 2 -29.26 13.65 -1.38
N SER A 3 -29.26 14.04 -0.11
CA SER A 3 -28.11 14.70 0.50
C SER A 3 -26.89 13.79 0.69
N MET A 4 -27.07 12.49 1.02
CA MET A 4 -25.96 11.57 1.25
C MET A 4 -25.28 11.18 -0.06
N HIS A 5 -26.03 10.85 -1.11
CA HIS A 5 -25.47 10.57 -2.44
C HIS A 5 -24.72 11.78 -3.02
N SER A 6 -25.23 13.00 -2.82
CA SER A 6 -24.52 14.21 -3.23
C SER A 6 -23.20 14.36 -2.48
N ARG A 7 -23.18 14.19 -1.15
CA ARG A 7 -21.97 14.27 -0.33
C ARG A 7 -20.92 13.22 -0.72
N VAL A 8 -21.34 11.98 -1.01
CA VAL A 8 -20.44 10.93 -1.51
C VAL A 8 -19.83 11.32 -2.85
N ARG A 9 -20.65 11.78 -3.81
CA ARG A 9 -20.13 12.27 -5.11
C ARG A 9 -19.13 13.40 -4.91
N ASP A 10 -19.43 14.36 -4.04
CA ASP A 10 -18.55 15.48 -3.74
C ASP A 10 -17.22 14.99 -3.15
N ALA A 11 -17.26 14.03 -2.23
CA ALA A 11 -16.07 13.44 -1.65
C ALA A 11 -15.18 12.79 -2.72
N LEU A 12 -15.77 11.99 -3.62
CA LEU A 12 -15.04 11.28 -4.66
C LEU A 12 -14.54 12.19 -5.79
N SER A 13 -15.30 13.23 -6.18
CA SER A 13 -14.94 14.12 -7.28
C SER A 13 -13.87 15.16 -6.90
N GLY A 14 -13.78 15.51 -5.64
CA GLY A 14 -12.93 16.59 -5.15
C GLY A 14 -11.53 16.19 -4.73
N THR A 15 -11.12 14.92 -4.93
CA THR A 15 -9.80 14.42 -4.56
C THR A 15 -9.24 13.46 -5.60
N LEU A 16 -7.93 13.20 -5.51
CA LEU A 16 -7.29 12.07 -6.18
C LEU A 16 -7.55 10.81 -5.35
N VAL A 17 -8.62 10.09 -5.70
CA VAL A 17 -8.98 8.85 -5.02
C VAL A 17 -7.88 7.82 -5.24
N TRP A 18 -7.29 7.32 -4.16
CA TRP A 18 -6.05 6.58 -4.12
C TRP A 18 -6.20 5.27 -3.36
N ASP A 19 -5.91 4.16 -4.00
CA ASP A 19 -5.61 2.89 -3.34
C ASP A 19 -4.10 2.67 -3.35
N ASN A 20 -3.52 2.52 -2.17
CA ASN A 20 -2.06 2.51 -2.04
C ASN A 20 -1.45 1.14 -2.34
N HIS A 21 -2.24 0.07 -2.46
CA HIS A 21 -1.73 -1.27 -2.69
C HIS A 21 -2.78 -2.21 -3.29
N GLY A 22 -2.42 -2.86 -4.38
CA GLY A 22 -3.21 -3.90 -5.04
C GLY A 22 -2.31 -4.98 -5.65
N CYS A 23 -2.76 -6.24 -5.56
CA CYS A 23 -1.99 -7.44 -5.88
C CYS A 23 -2.42 -8.07 -7.20
N MET A 24 -1.76 -7.68 -8.29
CA MET A 24 -1.83 -8.42 -9.56
C MET A 24 -1.05 -9.73 -9.43
N PRO A 25 -1.44 -10.78 -10.18
CA PRO A 25 -0.65 -12.00 -10.26
C PRO A 25 0.82 -11.72 -10.62
N LEU A 26 1.73 -12.31 -9.86
CA LEU A 26 3.18 -12.13 -10.06
C LEU A 26 3.74 -13.19 -11.02
N ARG A 27 3.10 -13.34 -12.18
CA ARG A 27 3.51 -14.25 -13.27
C ARG A 27 4.08 -13.43 -14.43
N PRO A 28 5.40 -13.46 -14.66
CA PRO A 28 6.00 -12.77 -15.81
C PRO A 28 5.36 -13.17 -17.13
N ASP A 29 5.15 -12.19 -18.01
CA ASP A 29 4.53 -12.34 -19.33
C ASP A 29 3.04 -12.78 -19.34
N ASP A 30 2.39 -12.88 -18.16
CA ASP A 30 0.95 -13.10 -18.04
C ASP A 30 0.20 -11.75 -17.88
N GLU A 31 -0.42 -11.30 -18.96
CA GLU A 31 -1.17 -10.04 -18.97
C GLU A 31 -2.67 -10.20 -18.75
N ARG A 32 -3.18 -11.44 -18.56
CA ARG A 32 -4.62 -11.75 -18.56
C ARG A 32 -5.41 -11.00 -17.49
N PHE A 33 -4.78 -10.66 -16.36
CA PHE A 33 -5.44 -9.96 -15.26
C PHE A 33 -5.31 -8.43 -15.34
N LEU A 34 -4.33 -7.89 -16.05
CA LEU A 34 -4.11 -6.45 -16.15
C LEU A 34 -5.33 -5.65 -16.67
N PRO A 35 -6.16 -6.16 -17.60
CA PRO A 35 -7.41 -5.48 -17.99
C PRO A 35 -8.38 -5.25 -16.83
N GLN A 36 -8.30 -5.99 -15.72
CA GLN A 36 -9.12 -5.78 -14.53
C GLN A 36 -8.81 -4.46 -13.80
N LEU A 37 -7.72 -3.77 -14.12
CA LEU A 37 -7.48 -2.38 -13.69
C LEU A 37 -8.62 -1.43 -14.09
N GLU A 38 -9.41 -1.79 -15.07
CA GLU A 38 -10.63 -1.06 -15.44
C GLU A 38 -11.65 -1.00 -14.29
N ARG A 39 -11.66 -1.97 -13.36
CA ARG A 39 -12.51 -1.95 -12.16
C ARG A 39 -12.16 -0.75 -11.27
N TYR A 40 -10.86 -0.48 -11.07
CA TYR A 40 -10.39 0.71 -10.34
C TYR A 40 -10.83 2.00 -11.01
N ARG A 41 -10.67 2.09 -12.33
CA ARG A 41 -11.07 3.26 -13.10
C ARG A 41 -12.57 3.52 -13.03
N ARG A 42 -13.40 2.46 -13.12
CA ARG A 42 -14.87 2.53 -13.04
C ARG A 42 -15.36 2.88 -11.64
N SER A 43 -14.69 2.44 -10.59
CA SER A 43 -15.02 2.79 -9.20
C SER A 43 -14.68 4.24 -8.83
N GLY A 44 -14.06 4.98 -9.75
CA GLY A 44 -13.69 6.39 -9.55
C GLY A 44 -12.31 6.62 -8.98
N MET A 45 -11.52 5.56 -8.79
CA MET A 45 -10.12 5.67 -8.38
C MET A 45 -9.30 6.36 -9.46
N LYS A 46 -8.32 7.14 -9.02
CA LYS A 46 -7.41 7.92 -9.88
C LYS A 46 -5.98 7.43 -9.80
N ILE A 47 -5.62 6.80 -8.70
CA ILE A 47 -4.26 6.31 -8.45
C ILE A 47 -4.34 4.95 -7.79
N VAL A 48 -3.46 4.02 -8.22
CA VAL A 48 -3.26 2.72 -7.59
C VAL A 48 -1.79 2.36 -7.53
N GLY A 49 -1.35 1.81 -6.39
CA GLY A 49 -0.10 1.07 -6.25
C GLY A 49 -0.30 -0.37 -6.73
N LEU A 50 0.63 -0.88 -7.53
CA LEU A 50 0.63 -2.29 -7.92
C LEU A 50 1.88 -2.97 -7.40
N ASN A 51 1.69 -4.03 -6.63
CA ASN A 51 2.76 -4.89 -6.18
C ASN A 51 3.46 -5.57 -7.36
N VAL A 52 4.80 -5.57 -7.34
CA VAL A 52 5.62 -6.24 -8.35
C VAL A 52 6.51 -7.34 -7.77
N ALA A 53 6.62 -7.42 -6.44
CA ALA A 53 7.35 -8.47 -5.74
C ALA A 53 7.08 -8.44 -4.24
N PHE A 54 7.32 -9.56 -3.58
CA PHE A 54 7.44 -9.68 -2.12
C PHE A 54 8.63 -10.60 -1.77
N ASP A 55 9.03 -10.65 -0.50
CA ASP A 55 10.30 -11.28 -0.07
C ASP A 55 10.49 -12.75 -0.50
N ALA A 56 9.41 -13.49 -0.72
CA ALA A 56 9.49 -14.89 -1.17
C ALA A 56 9.65 -15.05 -2.69
N VAL A 57 9.56 -13.95 -3.46
CA VAL A 57 9.75 -13.98 -4.92
C VAL A 57 11.24 -13.86 -5.23
N PRO A 58 11.81 -14.68 -6.14
CA PRO A 58 13.18 -14.49 -6.61
C PRO A 58 13.42 -13.07 -7.13
N TRP A 59 14.51 -12.44 -6.71
CA TRP A 59 14.77 -11.02 -6.99
C TRP A 59 14.81 -10.69 -8.50
N GLU A 60 15.25 -11.61 -9.34
CA GLU A 60 15.28 -11.47 -10.81
C GLU A 60 13.86 -11.37 -11.38
N GLN A 61 12.89 -12.05 -10.75
CA GLN A 61 11.49 -12.01 -11.18
C GLN A 61 10.91 -10.62 -11.02
N THR A 62 11.37 -9.82 -10.06
CA THR A 62 10.94 -8.43 -9.88
C THR A 62 11.15 -7.60 -11.16
N PHE A 63 12.30 -7.75 -11.83
CA PHE A 63 12.56 -7.07 -13.10
C PHE A 63 11.66 -7.55 -14.23
N ARG A 64 11.38 -8.85 -14.27
CA ARG A 64 10.46 -9.42 -15.27
C ARG A 64 9.03 -8.90 -15.07
N MET A 65 8.56 -8.80 -13.82
CA MET A 65 7.25 -8.21 -13.51
C MET A 65 7.19 -6.73 -13.87
N LEU A 66 8.21 -5.95 -13.51
CA LEU A 66 8.32 -4.54 -13.90
C LEU A 66 8.30 -4.37 -15.43
N ALA A 67 9.01 -5.24 -16.16
CA ALA A 67 9.02 -5.22 -17.62
C ALA A 67 7.62 -5.47 -18.19
N THR A 68 6.93 -6.53 -17.72
CA THR A 68 5.57 -6.90 -18.15
C THR A 68 4.58 -5.76 -17.90
N PHE A 69 4.52 -5.25 -16.66
CA PHE A 69 3.55 -4.21 -16.30
C PHE A 69 3.82 -2.89 -17.01
N ARG A 70 5.08 -2.46 -17.10
CA ARG A 70 5.44 -1.23 -17.82
C ARG A 70 5.13 -1.34 -19.32
N HIS A 71 5.41 -2.50 -19.93
CA HIS A 71 5.13 -2.76 -21.34
C HIS A 71 3.63 -2.68 -21.61
N TRP A 72 2.82 -3.34 -20.78
CA TRP A 72 1.35 -3.32 -20.90
C TRP A 72 0.79 -1.90 -20.73
N LEU A 73 1.18 -1.16 -19.70
CA LEU A 73 0.72 0.22 -19.49
C LEU A 73 1.04 1.14 -20.67
N ARG A 74 2.22 0.99 -21.26
CA ARG A 74 2.64 1.77 -22.45
C ARG A 74 1.79 1.47 -23.69
N ARG A 75 1.28 0.26 -23.83
CA ARG A 75 0.36 -0.13 -24.92
C ARG A 75 -1.07 0.35 -24.71
N HIS A 76 -1.42 0.79 -23.49
CA HIS A 76 -2.75 1.28 -23.13
C HIS A 76 -2.74 2.75 -22.66
N PRO A 77 -2.12 3.69 -23.40
CA PRO A 77 -1.87 5.07 -22.94
C PRO A 77 -3.13 5.93 -22.86
N LYS A 78 -4.26 5.47 -23.44
CA LYS A 78 -5.56 6.16 -23.36
C LYS A 78 -6.25 5.95 -22.01
N GLN A 79 -5.98 4.83 -21.32
CA GLN A 79 -6.62 4.41 -20.08
C GLN A 79 -5.73 4.57 -18.86
N TYR A 80 -4.42 4.34 -19.03
CA TYR A 80 -3.46 4.23 -17.94
C TYR A 80 -2.24 5.11 -18.15
N ARG A 81 -1.57 5.46 -17.07
CA ARG A 81 -0.25 6.10 -17.10
C ARG A 81 0.58 5.70 -15.90
N LEU A 82 1.88 5.54 -16.09
CA LEU A 82 2.83 5.36 -15.01
C LEU A 82 3.10 6.69 -14.31
N VAL A 83 3.15 6.67 -12.97
CA VAL A 83 3.56 7.82 -12.14
C VAL A 83 5.07 7.73 -11.92
N GLU A 84 5.80 8.66 -12.49
CA GLU A 84 7.25 8.73 -12.33
C GLU A 84 7.67 9.84 -11.35
N THR A 85 6.88 10.91 -11.24
CA THR A 85 7.16 12.06 -10.39
C THR A 85 5.91 12.60 -9.69
N VAL A 86 6.10 13.45 -8.68
CA VAL A 86 4.99 14.20 -8.04
C VAL A 86 4.24 15.07 -9.05
N ALA A 87 4.91 15.62 -10.07
CA ALA A 87 4.28 16.44 -11.09
C ALA A 87 3.22 15.67 -11.88
N ASP A 88 3.37 14.35 -12.02
CA ASP A 88 2.38 13.50 -12.67
C ASP A 88 1.06 13.46 -11.87
N LEU A 89 1.11 13.59 -10.56
CA LEU A 89 -0.08 13.59 -9.70
C LEU A 89 -0.90 14.88 -9.80
N ALA A 90 -0.29 15.98 -10.22
CA ALA A 90 -0.95 17.29 -10.34
C ALA A 90 -1.76 17.46 -11.64
N ARG A 91 -1.62 16.54 -12.60
CA ARG A 91 -2.29 16.65 -13.91
C ARG A 91 -3.76 16.18 -13.79
N PRO A 92 -4.74 17.03 -14.14
CA PRO A 92 -6.13 16.58 -14.29
C PRO A 92 -6.16 15.54 -15.42
N ASP A 93 -6.48 14.31 -15.10
CA ASP A 93 -6.47 13.23 -16.05
C ASP A 93 -7.63 12.26 -15.79
N ARG A 94 -8.17 11.68 -16.86
CA ARG A 94 -9.19 10.62 -16.76
C ARG A 94 -8.59 9.22 -16.72
N ARG A 95 -7.28 9.11 -16.95
CA ARG A 95 -6.54 7.85 -16.88
C ARG A 95 -6.31 7.44 -15.44
N LEU A 96 -6.26 6.14 -15.21
CA LEU A 96 -5.78 5.61 -13.93
C LEU A 96 -4.25 5.77 -13.89
N ALA A 97 -3.77 6.48 -12.90
CA ALA A 97 -2.36 6.60 -12.61
C ALA A 97 -1.89 5.37 -11.84
N VAL A 98 -0.81 4.75 -12.27
CA VAL A 98 -0.25 3.53 -11.67
C VAL A 98 1.18 3.82 -11.23
N PHE A 99 1.52 3.42 -10.03
CA PHE A 99 2.90 3.29 -9.56
C PHE A 99 3.15 1.86 -9.10
N PHE A 100 4.40 1.48 -8.89
CA PHE A 100 4.75 0.16 -8.41
C PHE A 100 5.22 0.20 -6.96
N ASP A 101 5.10 -0.95 -6.31
CA ASP A 101 5.58 -1.17 -4.96
C ASP A 101 6.20 -2.56 -4.81
N ILE A 102 7.01 -2.69 -3.76
CA ILE A 102 7.67 -3.95 -3.40
C ILE A 102 7.44 -4.22 -1.92
N GLU A 103 6.97 -5.42 -1.60
CA GLU A 103 6.82 -5.88 -0.23
C GLU A 103 8.08 -6.64 0.23
N GLY A 104 8.82 -5.98 1.10
CA GLY A 104 10.10 -6.47 1.59
C GLY A 104 11.27 -6.02 0.72
N THR A 105 12.46 -6.35 1.18
CA THR A 105 13.73 -5.86 0.62
C THR A 105 14.60 -6.97 0.04
N SER A 106 14.10 -8.22 -0.03
CA SER A 106 14.84 -9.34 -0.66
C SER A 106 15.12 -9.07 -2.14
N ALA A 107 14.26 -8.26 -2.79
CA ALA A 107 14.48 -7.78 -4.16
C ALA A 107 15.79 -6.97 -4.34
N LEU A 108 16.36 -6.43 -3.25
CA LEU A 108 17.66 -5.74 -3.29
C LEU A 108 18.85 -6.72 -3.35
N ASN A 109 18.66 -7.99 -3.03
CA ASN A 109 19.70 -9.01 -3.02
C ASN A 109 21.02 -8.54 -2.31
N GLY A 110 20.89 -7.74 -1.24
CA GLY A 110 22.03 -7.17 -0.51
C GLY A 110 22.74 -5.99 -1.23
N GLN A 111 22.25 -5.54 -2.38
CA GLN A 111 22.86 -4.47 -3.19
C GLN A 111 22.10 -3.14 -3.04
N LEU A 112 22.70 -2.18 -2.35
CA LEU A 112 22.06 -0.88 -2.03
C LEU A 112 21.69 -0.07 -3.28
N SER A 113 22.51 -0.11 -4.33
CA SER A 113 22.27 0.66 -5.58
C SER A 113 21.01 0.22 -6.34
N LEU A 114 20.44 -0.95 -6.04
CA LEU A 114 19.17 -1.39 -6.63
C LEU A 114 17.98 -0.53 -6.17
N VAL A 115 18.08 0.16 -5.04
CA VAL A 115 17.02 1.08 -4.58
C VAL A 115 16.77 2.17 -5.62
N GLU A 116 17.84 2.79 -6.15
CA GLU A 116 17.73 3.82 -7.19
C GLU A 116 17.19 3.26 -8.50
N LEU A 117 17.66 2.08 -8.91
CA LEU A 117 17.18 1.43 -10.12
C LEU A 117 15.67 1.12 -10.04
N TYR A 118 15.19 0.56 -8.92
CA TYR A 118 13.76 0.32 -8.72
C TYR A 118 12.94 1.61 -8.76
N ARG A 119 13.45 2.69 -8.13
CA ARG A 119 12.81 4.00 -8.22
C ARG A 119 12.67 4.47 -9.67
N ASP A 120 13.71 4.33 -10.49
CA ASP A 120 13.71 4.71 -11.91
C ASP A 120 12.76 3.84 -12.76
N LEU A 121 12.53 2.61 -12.33
CA LEU A 121 11.56 1.71 -12.94
C LEU A 121 10.11 1.95 -12.49
N GLY A 122 9.85 2.89 -11.58
CA GLY A 122 8.50 3.30 -11.18
C GLY A 122 8.06 2.80 -9.80
N VAL A 123 8.96 2.16 -9.03
CA VAL A 123 8.67 1.80 -7.62
C VAL A 123 8.66 3.07 -6.77
N ARG A 124 7.62 3.25 -5.95
CA ARG A 124 7.42 4.46 -5.16
C ARG A 124 7.45 4.22 -3.67
N TRP A 125 7.23 3.00 -3.22
CA TRP A 125 7.53 2.58 -1.86
C TRP A 125 8.01 1.12 -1.83
N MET A 126 8.73 0.78 -0.76
CA MET A 126 9.20 -0.55 -0.47
C MET A 126 9.04 -0.81 1.03
N SER A 127 8.46 -1.96 1.44
CA SER A 127 8.41 -2.33 2.85
C SER A 127 9.73 -2.94 3.31
N MET A 128 10.02 -2.83 4.60
CA MET A 128 11.31 -3.32 5.13
C MET A 128 11.40 -4.84 5.13
N ALA A 129 10.30 -5.52 5.39
CA ALA A 129 10.19 -6.97 5.35
C ALA A 129 8.77 -7.38 4.90
N SER A 130 8.61 -8.60 4.37
CA SER A 130 7.33 -9.21 4.07
C SER A 130 7.13 -10.47 4.93
N ASN A 131 6.48 -10.32 6.08
CA ASN A 131 6.17 -11.34 7.08
C ASN A 131 7.39 -11.98 7.77
N ARG A 132 8.44 -12.33 7.03
CA ARG A 132 9.63 -13.03 7.53
C ARG A 132 10.83 -12.09 7.67
N ASN A 133 11.80 -12.48 8.50
CA ASN A 133 13.05 -11.74 8.63
C ASN A 133 13.86 -11.78 7.32
N ASN A 134 14.51 -10.67 6.99
CA ASN A 134 15.41 -10.55 5.85
C ASN A 134 16.72 -9.80 6.25
N LEU A 135 17.55 -9.40 5.27
CA LEU A 135 18.80 -8.69 5.52
C LEU A 135 18.62 -7.29 6.12
N VAL A 136 17.44 -6.67 5.96
CA VAL A 136 17.15 -5.31 6.42
C VAL A 136 16.59 -5.29 7.84
N GLY A 137 15.71 -6.26 8.18
CA GLY A 137 15.08 -6.28 9.50
C GLY A 137 14.14 -7.45 9.69
N GLY A 138 13.33 -7.37 10.72
CA GLY A 138 12.37 -8.40 11.11
C GLY A 138 11.00 -8.24 10.44
N GLY A 139 10.40 -9.38 10.07
CA GLY A 139 9.01 -9.50 9.66
C GLY A 139 8.07 -9.71 10.84
N CYS A 140 6.77 -9.50 10.64
CA CYS A 140 5.77 -9.56 11.72
C CYS A 140 5.51 -10.98 12.25
N GLN A 141 5.94 -12.01 11.56
CA GLN A 141 5.75 -13.42 11.97
C GLN A 141 6.93 -14.02 12.67
N ASP A 142 8.13 -13.43 12.51
CA ASP A 142 9.36 -13.94 13.12
C ASP A 142 9.74 -13.23 14.42
N ALA A 143 10.77 -13.76 15.10
CA ALA A 143 11.42 -13.07 16.20
C ALA A 143 12.17 -11.84 15.65
N ASP A 144 11.58 -10.68 15.81
CA ASP A 144 12.10 -9.41 15.28
C ASP A 144 13.28 -8.89 16.13
N LYS A 145 14.44 -8.79 15.52
CA LYS A 145 15.69 -8.29 16.15
C LYS A 145 15.92 -6.80 15.93
N GLY A 146 15.05 -6.12 15.21
CA GLY A 146 15.17 -4.71 14.87
C GLY A 146 15.88 -4.45 13.53
N LEU A 147 16.04 -3.17 13.20
CA LEU A 147 16.63 -2.70 11.94
C LEU A 147 18.15 -2.94 11.93
N THR A 148 18.64 -3.64 10.93
CA THR A 148 20.07 -3.94 10.79
C THR A 148 20.88 -2.70 10.34
N LYS A 149 22.23 -2.83 10.33
CA LYS A 149 23.08 -1.77 9.74
C LYS A 149 22.79 -1.56 8.25
N PHE A 150 22.58 -2.65 7.50
CA PHE A 150 22.19 -2.59 6.09
C PHE A 150 20.82 -1.96 5.94
N GLY A 151 19.87 -2.31 6.82
CA GLY A 151 18.52 -1.71 6.84
C GLY A 151 18.53 -0.19 7.02
N ARG A 152 19.38 0.35 7.90
CA ARG A 152 19.56 1.79 8.04
C ARG A 152 20.05 2.44 6.74
N ALA A 153 21.03 1.82 6.09
CA ALA A 153 21.53 2.29 4.79
C ALA A 153 20.43 2.28 3.71
N VAL A 154 19.59 1.24 3.71
CA VAL A 154 18.45 1.14 2.77
C VAL A 154 17.45 2.26 3.01
N VAL A 155 17.04 2.53 4.26
CA VAL A 155 16.10 3.64 4.57
C VAL A 155 16.70 4.99 4.13
N THR A 156 17.96 5.25 4.45
CA THR A 156 18.65 6.49 4.04
C THR A 156 18.71 6.61 2.52
N GLU A 157 19.00 5.53 1.81
CA GLU A 157 19.05 5.53 0.34
C GLU A 157 17.67 5.74 -0.29
N MET A 158 16.61 5.12 0.26
CA MET A 158 15.23 5.36 -0.18
C MET A 158 14.87 6.85 -0.06
N GLU A 159 15.23 7.50 1.04
CA GLU A 159 14.99 8.94 1.24
C GLU A 159 15.78 9.79 0.25
N ARG A 160 17.03 9.41 -0.04
CA ARG A 160 17.90 10.10 -1.01
C ARG A 160 17.31 10.08 -2.41
N VAL A 161 16.86 8.91 -2.87
CA VAL A 161 16.37 8.72 -4.24
C VAL A 161 14.91 9.15 -4.42
N GLY A 162 14.18 9.38 -3.34
CA GLY A 162 12.76 9.75 -3.40
C GLY A 162 11.83 8.53 -3.49
N MET A 163 12.08 7.52 -2.67
CA MET A 163 11.21 6.37 -2.43
C MET A 163 10.72 6.41 -0.98
N THR A 164 9.44 6.14 -0.76
CA THR A 164 8.86 6.14 0.60
C THR A 164 9.16 4.83 1.31
N ALA A 165 9.67 4.90 2.54
CA ALA A 165 9.82 3.73 3.40
C ALA A 165 8.44 3.27 3.90
N CYS A 166 8.19 1.95 3.88
CA CYS A 166 6.95 1.33 4.34
C CYS A 166 7.23 0.29 5.42
N CYS A 167 6.33 0.18 6.42
CA CYS A 167 6.45 -0.79 7.51
C CYS A 167 5.29 -1.79 7.57
N SER A 168 4.42 -1.88 6.55
CA SER A 168 3.49 -3.01 6.43
C SER A 168 4.26 -4.32 6.37
N HIS A 169 3.76 -5.41 6.96
CA HIS A 169 4.42 -6.71 7.12
C HIS A 169 5.65 -6.74 8.04
N THR A 170 6.16 -5.57 8.42
CA THR A 170 7.40 -5.44 9.20
C THR A 170 7.13 -5.71 10.69
N GLY A 171 8.08 -6.35 11.36
CA GLY A 171 8.00 -6.59 12.80
C GLY A 171 8.01 -5.30 13.62
N HIS A 172 7.47 -5.35 14.81
CA HIS A 172 7.25 -4.15 15.63
C HIS A 172 8.56 -3.43 15.99
N ARG A 173 9.60 -4.18 16.39
CA ARG A 173 10.90 -3.58 16.76
C ARG A 173 11.58 -2.93 15.56
N THR A 174 11.60 -3.61 14.43
CA THR A 174 12.13 -3.04 13.17
C THR A 174 11.34 -1.79 12.77
N THR A 175 10.02 -1.83 12.85
CA THR A 175 9.15 -0.66 12.61
C THR A 175 9.55 0.54 13.47
N MET A 176 9.69 0.35 14.79
CA MET A 176 10.05 1.43 15.70
C MET A 176 11.48 1.95 15.45
N ASP A 177 12.40 1.08 15.03
CA ASP A 177 13.76 1.49 14.63
C ASP A 177 13.73 2.32 13.33
N VAL A 178 12.90 1.94 12.35
CA VAL A 178 12.70 2.71 11.10
C VAL A 178 12.14 4.09 11.42
N MET A 179 11.07 4.17 12.24
CA MET A 179 10.44 5.45 12.62
C MET A 179 11.42 6.40 13.31
N ARG A 180 12.34 5.86 14.15
CA ARG A 180 13.39 6.67 14.80
C ARG A 180 14.51 7.09 13.86
N HIS A 181 14.81 6.29 12.82
CA HIS A 181 15.92 6.53 11.90
C HIS A 181 15.53 7.45 10.74
N ALA A 182 14.28 7.33 10.26
CA ALA A 182 13.80 8.06 9.10
C ALA A 182 13.73 9.57 9.37
N THR A 183 14.08 10.36 8.34
CA THR A 183 13.99 11.83 8.33
C THR A 183 12.81 12.33 7.50
N LYS A 184 12.16 11.42 6.75
CA LYS A 184 10.96 11.69 5.93
C LYS A 184 9.80 10.84 6.39
N PRO A 185 8.56 11.17 5.97
CA PRO A 185 7.38 10.38 6.29
C PRO A 185 7.55 8.90 5.94
N VAL A 186 7.25 8.03 6.91
CA VAL A 186 7.16 6.57 6.76
C VAL A 186 5.70 6.17 6.72
N ILE A 187 5.33 5.18 5.92
CA ILE A 187 3.95 4.72 5.80
C ILE A 187 3.76 3.29 6.30
N PHE A 188 2.51 2.99 6.63
CA PHE A 188 1.97 1.65 6.49
C PHE A 188 1.09 1.67 5.23
N SER A 189 1.51 0.98 4.18
CA SER A 189 0.80 0.98 2.89
C SER A 189 -0.59 0.34 3.01
N HIS A 190 -0.69 -0.73 3.83
CA HIS A 190 -1.90 -1.53 4.07
C HIS A 190 -1.78 -2.27 5.41
N SER A 191 -2.28 -1.68 6.50
CA SER A 191 -2.25 -2.29 7.84
C SER A 191 -3.43 -1.82 8.69
N ASN A 192 -3.85 -2.65 9.64
CA ASN A 192 -4.99 -2.39 10.51
C ASN A 192 -4.58 -2.28 11.98
N PRO A 193 -5.34 -1.58 12.84
CA PRO A 193 -5.08 -1.50 14.27
C PRO A 193 -5.23 -2.86 14.97
N LEU A 194 -4.19 -3.30 15.68
CA LEU A 194 -4.19 -4.52 16.49
C LEU A 194 -5.24 -4.46 17.62
N ALA A 195 -5.52 -3.28 18.13
CA ALA A 195 -6.50 -3.07 19.20
C ALA A 195 -7.94 -3.42 18.78
N LEU A 196 -8.28 -3.29 17.49
CA LEU A 196 -9.58 -3.67 16.97
C LEU A 196 -9.69 -5.16 16.62
N TRP A 197 -8.61 -5.77 16.16
CA TRP A 197 -8.57 -7.17 15.81
C TRP A 197 -7.17 -7.74 16.01
N LYS A 198 -7.05 -8.77 16.85
CA LYS A 198 -5.76 -9.40 17.17
C LYS A 198 -5.30 -10.29 16.02
N HIS A 199 -4.31 -9.82 15.28
CA HIS A 199 -3.60 -10.58 14.24
C HIS A 199 -2.17 -10.06 14.13
N LYS A 200 -1.18 -10.92 13.83
CA LYS A 200 0.24 -10.52 13.72
C LYS A 200 0.50 -9.47 12.64
N ARG A 201 -0.32 -9.44 11.57
CA ARG A 201 -0.25 -8.44 10.50
C ARG A 201 -0.75 -7.05 10.94
N ASN A 202 -1.53 -6.98 12.01
CA ASN A 202 -2.07 -5.73 12.53
C ASN A 202 -1.06 -5.04 13.44
N ILE A 203 -1.09 -3.72 13.47
CA ILE A 203 -0.07 -2.87 14.08
C ILE A 203 -0.54 -2.30 15.42
N ARG A 204 0.41 -2.15 16.35
CA ARG A 204 0.17 -1.59 17.68
C ARG A 204 -0.03 -0.09 17.63
N ASP A 205 -0.76 0.47 18.57
CA ASP A 205 -1.01 1.90 18.71
C ASP A 205 0.28 2.74 18.76
N GLU A 206 1.32 2.20 19.41
CA GLU A 206 2.65 2.84 19.44
C GLU A 206 3.22 3.04 18.04
N ALA A 207 3.08 2.05 17.16
CA ALA A 207 3.55 2.13 15.78
C ALA A 207 2.72 3.10 14.95
N ILE A 208 1.38 3.16 15.20
CA ILE A 208 0.49 4.13 14.56
C ILE A 208 0.89 5.55 14.95
N ARG A 209 1.14 5.81 16.26
CA ARG A 209 1.60 7.12 16.75
C ARG A 209 2.96 7.49 16.18
N ALA A 210 3.92 6.59 16.19
CA ALA A 210 5.25 6.83 15.63
C ALA A 210 5.20 7.13 14.12
N CYS A 211 4.33 6.43 13.36
CA CYS A 211 4.09 6.74 11.95
C CYS A 211 3.57 8.17 11.77
N ALA A 212 2.58 8.57 12.57
CA ALA A 212 2.02 9.93 12.52
C ALA A 212 3.08 11.00 12.86
N GLU A 213 3.95 10.75 13.84
CA GLU A 213 5.06 11.64 14.22
C GLU A 213 6.05 11.87 13.08
N THR A 214 6.29 10.88 12.21
CA THR A 214 7.08 11.09 10.98
C THR A 214 6.36 11.93 9.93
N GLY A 215 5.09 12.26 10.11
CA GLY A 215 4.21 12.83 9.09
C GLY A 215 3.61 11.77 8.15
N GLY A 216 3.69 10.51 8.50
CA GLY A 216 3.25 9.38 7.70
C GLY A 216 1.74 9.15 7.67
N VAL A 217 1.35 8.02 7.06
CA VAL A 217 -0.05 7.61 6.86
C VAL A 217 -0.17 6.10 7.05
N VAL A 218 -1.22 5.68 7.72
CA VAL A 218 -1.65 4.28 7.80
C VAL A 218 -2.74 4.04 6.74
N GLY A 219 -2.43 3.24 5.72
CA GLY A 219 -3.41 2.72 4.78
C GLY A 219 -4.18 1.57 5.41
N VAL A 220 -5.49 1.71 5.54
CA VAL A 220 -6.35 0.64 6.07
C VAL A 220 -6.46 -0.49 5.05
N ASN A 221 -6.10 -1.70 5.47
CA ASN A 221 -6.11 -2.92 4.66
C ASN A 221 -7.54 -3.47 4.52
N GLY A 222 -7.86 -4.00 3.33
CA GLY A 222 -9.19 -4.52 2.99
C GLY A 222 -9.33 -6.04 3.12
N ILE A 223 -8.29 -6.79 3.50
CA ILE A 223 -8.39 -8.24 3.68
C ILE A 223 -9.19 -8.54 4.95
N GLY A 224 -10.26 -9.32 4.80
CA GLY A 224 -11.24 -9.55 5.84
C GLY A 224 -10.70 -10.18 7.11
N MET A 225 -9.70 -11.06 7.01
CA MET A 225 -9.07 -11.68 8.17
C MET A 225 -8.27 -10.69 9.03
N PHE A 226 -7.88 -9.55 8.49
CA PHE A 226 -7.18 -8.47 9.23
C PHE A 226 -8.15 -7.41 9.76
N LEU A 227 -9.36 -7.36 9.21
CA LEU A 227 -10.44 -6.45 9.66
C LEU A 227 -11.29 -7.05 10.79
N GLY A 228 -11.40 -8.39 10.82
CA GLY A 228 -12.26 -9.12 11.75
C GLY A 228 -12.29 -10.61 11.42
N ALA A 229 -13.36 -11.32 11.78
CA ALA A 229 -13.57 -12.71 11.42
C ALA A 229 -13.91 -12.84 9.92
N ASN A 230 -12.91 -12.64 9.05
CA ASN A 230 -13.03 -12.61 7.59
C ASN A 230 -14.12 -11.61 7.11
N ASP A 231 -14.14 -10.41 7.71
CA ASP A 231 -15.15 -9.37 7.50
C ASP A 231 -14.66 -8.31 6.50
N ASN A 232 -15.26 -8.24 5.32
CA ASN A 232 -14.93 -7.26 4.27
C ASN A 232 -16.01 -6.18 4.07
N ARG A 233 -16.83 -5.91 5.08
CA ARG A 233 -17.88 -4.87 5.00
C ARG A 233 -17.27 -3.47 5.03
N SER A 234 -17.82 -2.57 4.23
CA SER A 234 -17.42 -1.17 4.18
C SER A 234 -17.52 -0.45 5.53
N ALA A 235 -18.53 -0.78 6.35
CA ALA A 235 -18.67 -0.25 7.70
C ALA A 235 -17.51 -0.70 8.63
N THR A 236 -16.97 -1.90 8.43
CA THR A 236 -15.81 -2.37 9.21
C THR A 236 -14.55 -1.63 8.82
N VAL A 237 -14.33 -1.38 7.53
CA VAL A 237 -13.24 -0.52 7.05
C VAL A 237 -13.35 0.88 7.66
N ALA A 238 -14.55 1.49 7.60
CA ALA A 238 -14.79 2.82 8.19
C ALA A 238 -14.49 2.85 9.68
N ARG A 239 -14.81 1.79 10.44
CA ARG A 239 -14.48 1.67 11.88
C ARG A 239 -12.96 1.63 12.11
N HIS A 240 -12.19 0.93 11.25
CA HIS A 240 -10.73 0.91 11.34
C HIS A 240 -10.13 2.29 11.01
N VAL A 241 -10.67 2.98 10.00
CA VAL A 241 -10.30 4.38 9.70
C VAL A 241 -10.59 5.27 10.90
N ASP A 242 -11.80 5.20 11.45
CA ASP A 242 -12.20 6.01 12.62
C ASP A 242 -11.28 5.79 13.82
N TYR A 243 -10.92 4.55 14.12
CA TYR A 243 -9.97 4.24 15.20
C TYR A 243 -8.62 4.95 15.00
N VAL A 244 -8.04 4.90 13.81
CA VAL A 244 -6.79 5.59 13.52
C VAL A 244 -6.96 7.11 13.65
N VAL A 245 -8.09 7.66 13.20
CA VAL A 245 -8.40 9.09 13.34
C VAL A 245 -8.49 9.50 14.80
N GLN A 246 -9.18 8.73 15.64
CA GLN A 246 -9.29 9.02 17.07
C GLN A 246 -7.91 8.94 17.77
N LEU A 247 -7.02 8.09 17.28
CA LEU A 247 -5.70 7.89 17.88
C LEU A 247 -4.67 8.98 17.51
N VAL A 248 -4.65 9.40 16.22
CA VAL A 248 -3.58 10.25 15.66
C VAL A 248 -4.07 11.39 14.76
N GLY A 249 -5.37 11.52 14.54
CA GLY A 249 -5.97 12.56 13.72
C GLY A 249 -6.17 12.17 12.26
N ILE A 250 -7.03 12.97 11.60
CA ILE A 250 -7.53 12.71 10.23
C ILE A 250 -6.45 12.76 9.14
N ASP A 251 -5.31 13.39 9.41
CA ASP A 251 -4.24 13.58 8.45
C ASP A 251 -3.32 12.36 8.28
N HIS A 252 -3.51 11.31 9.10
CA HIS A 252 -2.61 10.16 9.20
C HIS A 252 -3.24 8.83 8.82
N VAL A 253 -4.37 8.84 8.11
CA VAL A 253 -5.05 7.62 7.64
C VAL A 253 -5.39 7.71 6.16
N GLY A 254 -5.35 6.56 5.47
CA GLY A 254 -5.67 6.42 4.05
C GLY A 254 -6.21 5.03 3.75
N ILE A 255 -6.30 4.67 2.47
CA ILE A 255 -6.80 3.39 1.97
C ILE A 255 -5.67 2.63 1.29
N GLY A 256 -5.52 1.35 1.63
CA GLY A 256 -4.67 0.39 0.95
C GLY A 256 -5.38 -0.95 0.96
N LEU A 257 -6.27 -1.18 -0.03
CA LEU A 257 -7.23 -2.29 0.00
C LEU A 257 -6.57 -3.66 -0.01
N ASP A 258 -5.36 -3.76 -0.52
CA ASP A 258 -4.67 -5.05 -0.66
C ASP A 258 -5.50 -6.02 -1.53
N TYR A 259 -6.15 -5.45 -2.56
CA TYR A 259 -7.07 -6.19 -3.41
C TYR A 259 -6.31 -7.16 -4.31
N VAL A 260 -6.64 -8.44 -4.20
CA VAL A 260 -6.05 -9.52 -5.00
C VAL A 260 -6.92 -9.78 -6.23
N PHE A 261 -6.33 -9.69 -7.41
CA PHE A 261 -7.04 -9.85 -8.69
C PHE A 261 -7.26 -11.31 -9.08
N ASP A 262 -6.39 -12.22 -8.63
CA ASP A 262 -6.52 -13.66 -8.85
C ASP A 262 -6.61 -14.39 -7.50
N MET A 263 -7.84 -14.61 -7.02
CA MET A 263 -8.09 -15.28 -5.74
C MET A 263 -7.66 -16.75 -5.76
N GLN A 264 -7.68 -17.40 -6.93
CA GLN A 264 -7.23 -18.78 -7.04
C GLN A 264 -5.72 -18.89 -6.82
N GLU A 265 -4.93 -17.95 -7.41
CA GLU A 265 -3.48 -17.90 -7.16
C GLU A 265 -3.17 -17.67 -5.69
N LEU A 266 -3.91 -16.76 -5.02
CA LEU A 266 -3.75 -16.52 -3.59
C LEU A 266 -4.04 -17.79 -2.77
N ASP A 267 -5.15 -18.45 -3.03
CA ASP A 267 -5.54 -19.69 -2.32
C ASP A 267 -4.49 -20.80 -2.52
N ASP A 268 -3.99 -20.96 -3.74
CA ASP A 268 -2.96 -21.95 -4.05
C ASP A 268 -1.62 -21.59 -3.40
N TYR A 269 -1.27 -20.28 -3.37
CA TYR A 269 -0.05 -19.81 -2.75
C TYR A 269 -0.08 -19.98 -1.22
N ILE A 270 -1.18 -19.65 -0.56
CA ILE A 270 -1.39 -19.88 0.88
C ILE A 270 -1.20 -21.35 1.23
N LYS A 271 -1.80 -22.26 0.45
CA LYS A 271 -1.66 -23.70 0.68
C LYS A 271 -0.24 -24.22 0.49
N ALA A 272 0.47 -23.67 -0.49
CA ALA A 272 1.84 -24.07 -0.83
C ALA A 272 2.90 -23.56 0.14
N HIS A 273 2.62 -22.46 0.89
CA HIS A 273 3.58 -21.76 1.73
C HIS A 273 3.09 -21.56 3.18
N PRO A 274 2.76 -22.64 3.92
CA PRO A 274 2.27 -22.54 5.30
C PRO A 274 3.28 -21.91 6.26
N GLU A 275 4.57 -21.93 5.95
CA GLU A 275 5.62 -21.25 6.72
C GLU A 275 5.51 -19.73 6.66
N THR A 276 4.98 -19.18 5.57
CA THR A 276 4.75 -17.74 5.37
C THR A 276 3.31 -17.34 5.70
N PHE A 277 2.36 -18.25 5.50
CA PHE A 277 0.93 -18.08 5.74
C PHE A 277 0.41 -19.18 6.69
N PRO A 278 0.73 -19.09 8.00
CA PRO A 278 0.40 -20.14 8.96
C PRO A 278 -1.11 -20.32 9.12
N PRO A 279 -1.66 -21.55 8.94
CA PRO A 279 -3.08 -21.81 9.12
C PRO A 279 -3.60 -21.48 10.54
N GLU A 280 -2.75 -21.64 11.57
CA GLU A 280 -3.09 -21.30 12.96
C GLU A 280 -3.30 -19.79 13.18
N GLU A 281 -2.85 -18.94 12.26
CA GLU A 281 -3.09 -17.50 12.25
C GLU A 281 -4.30 -17.10 11.40
N GLY A 282 -5.05 -18.07 10.87
CA GLY A 282 -6.26 -17.86 10.09
C GLY A 282 -6.04 -17.78 8.57
N TYR A 283 -4.82 -17.98 8.09
CA TYR A 283 -4.58 -18.05 6.64
C TYR A 283 -5.20 -19.36 6.08
N ALA A 284 -6.22 -19.20 5.26
CA ALA A 284 -6.94 -20.28 4.62
C ALA A 284 -7.52 -19.84 3.27
N ALA A 285 -7.90 -20.80 2.45
CA ALA A 285 -8.66 -20.50 1.23
C ALA A 285 -9.99 -19.81 1.55
N GLY A 286 -10.48 -18.98 0.63
CA GLY A 286 -11.77 -18.29 0.75
C GLY A 286 -11.69 -17.00 1.58
N LEU A 287 -10.56 -16.33 1.61
CA LEU A 287 -10.44 -14.99 2.19
C LEU A 287 -11.39 -14.02 1.47
N ARG A 288 -12.09 -13.20 2.26
CA ARG A 288 -12.89 -12.09 1.73
C ARG A 288 -12.03 -10.84 1.67
N ILE A 289 -12.13 -10.11 0.57
CA ILE A 289 -11.37 -8.88 0.36
C ILE A 289 -12.34 -7.77 -0.04
N VAL A 290 -12.10 -6.57 0.46
CA VAL A 290 -12.84 -5.37 0.08
C VAL A 290 -12.55 -5.05 -1.39
N ALA A 291 -13.60 -5.03 -2.21
CA ALA A 291 -13.46 -4.76 -3.64
C ALA A 291 -13.32 -3.25 -3.92
N PRO A 292 -12.63 -2.84 -4.99
CA PRO A 292 -12.53 -1.44 -5.40
C PRO A 292 -13.88 -0.73 -5.55
N GLU A 293 -14.91 -1.47 -5.94
CA GLU A 293 -16.28 -0.99 -6.12
C GLU A 293 -16.98 -0.59 -4.80
N GLN A 294 -16.45 -1.03 -3.63
CA GLN A 294 -16.99 -0.64 -2.32
C GLN A 294 -16.55 0.75 -1.86
N LEU A 295 -15.65 1.41 -2.59
CA LEU A 295 -15.12 2.71 -2.19
C LEU A 295 -16.20 3.80 -1.95
N PRO A 296 -17.26 3.94 -2.79
CA PRO A 296 -18.34 4.88 -2.52
C PRO A 296 -19.11 4.54 -1.23
N GLU A 297 -19.26 3.25 -0.91
CA GLU A 297 -19.89 2.80 0.33
C GLU A 297 -19.01 3.10 1.55
N ILE A 298 -17.70 2.88 1.46
CA ILE A 298 -16.76 3.28 2.52
C ILE A 298 -16.85 4.78 2.78
N ALA A 299 -16.90 5.60 1.73
CA ALA A 299 -17.08 7.05 1.86
C ALA A 299 -18.41 7.40 2.55
N ALA A 300 -19.51 6.69 2.21
CA ALA A 300 -20.81 6.87 2.85
C ALA A 300 -20.77 6.51 4.34
N GLU A 301 -20.10 5.41 4.71
CA GLU A 301 -19.96 5.01 6.11
C GLU A 301 -19.17 6.04 6.93
N LEU A 302 -18.08 6.60 6.38
CA LEU A 302 -17.36 7.69 7.03
C LEU A 302 -18.22 8.94 7.22
N LEU A 303 -19.04 9.30 6.23
CA LEU A 303 -19.99 10.41 6.34
C LEU A 303 -21.08 10.16 7.40
N LYS A 304 -21.53 8.90 7.57
CA LYS A 304 -22.47 8.49 8.62
C LYS A 304 -21.85 8.61 10.03
N LEU A 305 -20.56 8.36 10.15
CA LEU A 305 -19.81 8.57 11.39
C LEU A 305 -19.60 10.06 11.73
N GLY A 306 -20.08 10.98 10.89
CA GLY A 306 -20.03 12.42 11.15
C GLY A 306 -18.84 13.16 10.52
N TYR A 307 -17.99 12.48 9.77
CA TYR A 307 -16.89 13.13 9.08
C TYR A 307 -17.42 14.11 8.03
N ARG A 308 -16.70 15.24 7.87
CA ARG A 308 -17.00 16.20 6.80
C ARG A 308 -16.51 15.67 5.46
N VAL A 309 -17.07 16.13 4.36
CA VAL A 309 -16.62 15.81 3.00
C VAL A 309 -15.12 16.08 2.81
N SER A 310 -14.59 17.17 3.41
CA SER A 310 -13.16 17.50 3.39
C SER A 310 -12.30 16.44 4.10
N ASP A 311 -12.79 15.86 5.18
CA ASP A 311 -12.09 14.85 5.96
C ASP A 311 -12.08 13.51 5.19
N VAL A 312 -13.21 13.13 4.60
CA VAL A 312 -13.31 11.95 3.72
C VAL A 312 -12.35 12.07 2.52
N ARG A 313 -12.22 13.26 1.90
CA ARG A 313 -11.25 13.50 0.83
C ARG A 313 -9.80 13.27 1.27
N LYS A 314 -9.44 13.64 2.51
CA LYS A 314 -8.12 13.35 3.06
C LYS A 314 -7.86 11.84 3.12
N VAL A 315 -8.81 11.07 3.68
CA VAL A 315 -8.73 9.61 3.78
C VAL A 315 -8.65 8.96 2.40
N LEU A 316 -9.48 9.39 1.46
CA LEU A 316 -9.56 8.79 0.12
C LEU A 316 -8.32 9.03 -0.75
N GLY A 317 -7.39 9.93 -0.36
CA GLY A 317 -6.16 10.12 -1.13
C GLY A 317 -5.36 11.37 -0.79
N GLY A 318 -5.99 12.40 -0.18
CA GLY A 318 -5.30 13.64 0.17
C GLY A 318 -4.07 13.42 1.05
N ASN A 319 -4.14 12.47 1.99
CA ASN A 319 -3.06 12.16 2.91
C ASN A 319 -1.89 11.45 2.21
N PHE A 320 -2.15 10.45 1.36
CA PHE A 320 -1.10 9.84 0.55
C PHE A 320 -0.48 10.82 -0.45
N LEU A 321 -1.28 11.72 -1.03
CA LEU A 321 -0.76 12.78 -1.88
C LEU A 321 0.21 13.70 -1.11
N ARG A 322 -0.09 14.02 0.14
CA ARG A 322 0.80 14.81 1.02
C ARG A 322 2.12 14.08 1.25
N VAL A 323 2.06 12.79 1.58
CA VAL A 323 3.27 11.96 1.75
C VAL A 323 4.07 11.89 0.45
N ALA A 324 3.43 11.61 -0.68
CA ALA A 324 4.11 11.55 -1.98
C ALA A 324 4.82 12.88 -2.30
N LYS A 325 4.21 14.03 -2.01
CA LYS A 325 4.86 15.34 -2.19
C LYS A 325 6.09 15.53 -1.32
N ALA A 326 6.14 14.90 -0.16
CA ALA A 326 7.27 14.97 0.76
C ALA A 326 8.40 13.99 0.43
N THR A 327 8.06 12.85 -0.18
CA THR A 327 9.00 11.72 -0.34
C THR A 327 9.40 11.43 -1.77
N TRP A 328 8.50 11.60 -2.76
CA TRP A 328 8.77 11.21 -4.14
C TRP A 328 9.56 12.27 -4.93
N PRO A 329 10.23 11.87 -6.03
CA PRO A 329 11.02 12.81 -6.83
C PRO A 329 10.10 13.87 -7.46
N LYS A 330 10.55 15.13 -7.39
CA LYS A 330 9.83 16.26 -8.01
C LYS A 330 10.04 16.30 -9.52
N ARG A 331 11.20 15.82 -10.00
CA ARG A 331 11.61 15.75 -11.41
C ARG A 331 12.41 14.47 -11.62
N LEU A 332 12.35 13.91 -12.81
CA LEU A 332 13.29 12.86 -13.20
C LEU A 332 14.70 13.45 -13.30
N PRO A 333 15.74 12.67 -12.97
CA PRO A 333 17.10 13.07 -13.29
C PRO A 333 17.21 13.36 -14.80
N ALA A 334 18.03 14.35 -15.16
CA ALA A 334 18.35 14.61 -16.56
C ALA A 334 18.88 13.29 -17.16
N ARG A 335 18.29 12.87 -18.27
CA ARG A 335 18.88 11.76 -19.03
C ARG A 335 20.19 12.28 -19.62
N GLY A 336 21.31 11.82 -19.05
CA GLY A 336 22.63 12.06 -19.62
C GLY A 336 22.79 11.39 -20.96
#